data_6ffac7fc78598e6eae96437b6520c1e1
#
_entry.id   6ffac7fc78598e6eae96437b6520c1e1
#
_cell.length_a   1.000
_cell.length_b   1.000
_cell.length_c   1.000
_cell.angle_alpha   90.00
_cell.angle_beta   90.00
_cell.angle_gamma   90.00
#
_symmetry.space_group_name_H-M   'P 1'
#
loop_
_entity.id
_entity.type
_entity.pdbx_description
1 polymer ?
#
loop_
_entity_poly.entity_id
_entity_poly.type
_entity_poly.pdbx_seq_one_letter_code
_entity_poly.pdbx_strand_id
1 'polypeptide(L)'
;MNATPAPVTILTGFLGSGKTTLLNHILREAHGQRIAVIENEFAEAGVDAELIFRNGAEQIVVMNNCCICCTVRGDLIRILDDLADRKAKGELGYDRVVIETTGLADPAPVAQTFVADELVKARFRLDGVVTMVDAANAGWQLNHHREAQAQVGFADRLLISKSDLVGDDELAALRHRLRGVNARAPQRIVEHGRAEIGDVLDVRGFDLDAVLQIDPEFHEDRHSHQHDHVGSFVYRSRRPFDRLRLEQFMAGAMHEIGQRLLRCKGIVAFRGDRNRVVFQGVQKTLTAAAERLWRPTEKRESVLVFVGHDLPEERMREGLRRCLAR
;
A
#
# COMPACT_ATOMS: atom_id res chain seq x y z
N MET A 1 5.52 19.50 -22.18
CA MET A 1 4.32 19.20 -21.38
C MET A 1 4.73 18.12 -20.42
N ASN A 2 4.68 18.37 -19.11
CA ASN A 2 4.98 17.32 -18.13
C ASN A 2 3.87 16.28 -18.20
N ALA A 3 4.20 15.08 -18.69
CA ALA A 3 3.26 13.97 -18.71
C ALA A 3 2.86 13.62 -17.26
N THR A 4 1.58 13.35 -17.03
CA THR A 4 1.10 12.92 -15.71
C THR A 4 1.79 11.60 -15.33
N PRO A 5 2.35 11.47 -14.12
CA PRO A 5 3.00 10.24 -13.67
C PRO A 5 2.06 9.03 -13.79
N ALA A 6 2.56 7.93 -14.34
CA ALA A 6 1.77 6.72 -14.53
C ALA A 6 1.43 6.08 -13.16
N PRO A 7 0.17 5.68 -12.93
CA PRO A 7 -0.21 5.00 -11.70
C PRO A 7 0.39 3.59 -11.64
N VAL A 8 0.82 3.21 -10.44
CA VAL A 8 1.41 1.90 -10.15
C VAL A 8 0.61 1.23 -9.04
N THR A 9 0.13 0.03 -9.29
CA THR A 9 -0.50 -0.83 -8.28
C THR A 9 0.47 -1.94 -7.89
N ILE A 10 0.71 -2.12 -6.58
CA ILE A 10 1.46 -3.27 -6.06
C ILE A 10 0.45 -4.35 -5.70
N LEU A 11 0.54 -5.51 -6.34
CA LEU A 11 -0.23 -6.71 -6.03
C LEU A 11 0.64 -7.64 -5.19
N THR A 12 0.23 -7.87 -3.95
CA THR A 12 0.93 -8.74 -3.00
C THR A 12 -0.03 -9.74 -2.35
N GLY A 13 0.46 -10.58 -1.47
CA GLY A 13 -0.28 -11.60 -0.75
C GLY A 13 0.53 -12.87 -0.63
N PHE A 14 0.25 -13.67 0.38
CA PHE A 14 1.04 -14.85 0.71
C PHE A 14 1.01 -15.91 -0.41
N LEU A 15 1.87 -16.93 -0.31
CA LEU A 15 1.93 -18.04 -1.27
C LEU A 15 0.56 -18.71 -1.44
N GLY A 16 0.17 -18.95 -2.69
CA GLY A 16 -1.08 -19.62 -3.02
C GLY A 16 -2.36 -18.77 -2.84
N SER A 17 -2.26 -17.48 -2.51
CA SER A 17 -3.43 -16.61 -2.30
C SER A 17 -4.22 -16.26 -3.56
N GLY A 18 -3.68 -16.57 -4.76
CA GLY A 18 -4.37 -16.37 -6.04
C GLY A 18 -3.99 -15.08 -6.78
N LYS A 19 -2.84 -14.47 -6.48
CA LYS A 19 -2.33 -13.24 -7.13
C LYS A 19 -2.28 -13.37 -8.65
N THR A 20 -1.59 -14.38 -9.14
CA THR A 20 -1.44 -14.63 -10.58
C THR A 20 -2.78 -14.92 -11.26
N THR A 21 -3.72 -15.59 -10.57
CA THR A 21 -5.08 -15.82 -11.08
C THR A 21 -5.84 -14.49 -11.23
N LEU A 22 -5.76 -13.62 -10.23
CA LEU A 22 -6.34 -12.28 -10.27
C LEU A 22 -5.70 -11.44 -11.38
N LEU A 23 -4.37 -11.43 -11.47
CA LEU A 23 -3.65 -10.68 -12.50
C LEU A 23 -4.08 -11.13 -13.90
N ASN A 24 -4.13 -12.43 -14.14
CA ASN A 24 -4.61 -12.99 -15.42
C ASN A 24 -6.07 -12.63 -15.72
N HIS A 25 -6.92 -12.53 -14.70
CA HIS A 25 -8.30 -12.07 -14.86
C HIS A 25 -8.33 -10.60 -15.30
N ILE A 26 -7.62 -9.72 -14.59
CA ILE A 26 -7.54 -8.30 -14.93
C ILE A 26 -7.04 -8.10 -16.37
N LEU A 27 -6.00 -8.82 -16.77
CA LEU A 27 -5.41 -8.68 -18.09
C LEU A 27 -6.34 -9.21 -19.23
N ARG A 28 -7.37 -9.99 -18.91
CA ARG A 28 -8.35 -10.50 -19.88
C ARG A 28 -9.62 -9.66 -19.93
N GLU A 29 -9.89 -8.88 -18.90
CA GLU A 29 -11.07 -8.03 -18.86
C GLU A 29 -10.91 -6.81 -19.77
N ALA A 30 -11.99 -6.45 -20.46
CA ALA A 30 -12.02 -5.29 -21.35
C ALA A 30 -12.20 -3.99 -20.56
N HIS A 31 -11.14 -3.51 -19.89
CA HIS A 31 -11.18 -2.27 -19.11
C HIS A 31 -10.65 -1.04 -19.86
N GLY A 32 -10.22 -1.21 -21.10
CA GLY A 32 -9.76 -0.12 -21.99
C GLY A 32 -8.44 0.54 -21.59
N GLN A 33 -7.70 -0.04 -20.62
CA GLN A 33 -6.40 0.46 -20.18
C GLN A 33 -5.29 -0.51 -20.61
N ARG A 34 -4.15 0.04 -21.00
CA ARG A 34 -2.95 -0.74 -21.32
C ARG A 34 -2.12 -0.88 -20.04
N ILE A 35 -1.85 -2.11 -19.65
CA ILE A 35 -1.17 -2.42 -18.39
C ILE A 35 0.22 -2.97 -18.70
N ALA A 36 1.26 -2.35 -18.12
CA ALA A 36 2.58 -2.95 -18.01
C ALA A 36 2.63 -3.77 -16.73
N VAL A 37 3.09 -5.00 -16.80
CA VAL A 37 3.22 -5.89 -15.64
C VAL A 37 4.70 -6.13 -15.35
N ILE A 38 5.08 -5.97 -14.08
CA ILE A 38 6.39 -6.37 -13.55
C ILE A 38 6.13 -7.56 -12.62
N GLU A 39 6.51 -8.74 -13.05
CA GLU A 39 6.44 -9.95 -12.24
C GLU A 39 7.77 -10.19 -11.53
N ASN A 40 7.68 -10.53 -10.26
CA ASN A 40 8.82 -10.91 -9.46
C ASN A 40 8.70 -12.38 -9.09
N GLU A 41 9.01 -13.26 -10.02
CA GLU A 41 9.02 -14.71 -9.81
C GLU A 41 10.42 -15.24 -9.60
N PHE A 42 10.56 -16.17 -8.63
CA PHE A 42 11.72 -17.03 -8.47
C PHE A 42 11.69 -18.08 -9.58
N ALA A 43 12.02 -17.70 -10.81
CA ALA A 43 12.33 -18.69 -11.83
C ALA A 43 13.83 -18.95 -11.83
N GLU A 44 14.21 -20.23 -11.67
CA GLU A 44 15.59 -20.67 -11.87
C GLU A 44 16.08 -20.23 -13.25
N ALA A 45 17.20 -19.50 -13.21
CA ALA A 45 18.13 -19.21 -14.28
C ALA A 45 17.64 -19.23 -15.74
N GLY A 46 17.62 -18.08 -16.37
CA GLY A 46 18.03 -17.96 -17.77
C GLY A 46 16.93 -17.86 -18.79
N VAL A 47 15.94 -16.99 -18.59
CA VAL A 47 15.11 -16.54 -19.72
C VAL A 47 15.21 -15.04 -19.81
N ASP A 48 15.73 -14.56 -20.95
CA ASP A 48 15.73 -13.16 -21.33
C ASP A 48 14.31 -12.59 -21.23
N ALA A 49 14.22 -11.34 -20.81
CA ALA A 49 12.95 -10.64 -20.68
C ALA A 49 12.12 -10.75 -21.97
N GLU A 50 11.21 -11.73 -22.02
CA GLU A 50 10.29 -11.89 -23.14
C GLU A 50 9.13 -10.93 -22.95
N LEU A 51 9.05 -9.96 -23.85
CA LEU A 51 7.88 -9.16 -24.08
C LEU A 51 6.75 -10.06 -24.60
N ILE A 52 5.80 -10.42 -23.77
CA ILE A 52 4.62 -11.18 -24.22
C ILE A 52 3.60 -10.18 -24.79
N PHE A 53 3.59 -10.07 -26.11
CA PHE A 53 2.50 -9.42 -26.83
C PHE A 53 1.33 -10.41 -26.95
N ARG A 54 0.20 -10.12 -26.33
CA ARG A 54 -1.06 -10.81 -26.63
C ARG A 54 -2.07 -9.83 -27.19
N ASN A 55 -2.43 -10.09 -28.43
CA ASN A 55 -3.59 -9.59 -29.20
C ASN A 55 -3.98 -8.11 -29.06
N GLY A 56 -3.49 -7.31 -29.97
CA GLY A 56 -4.22 -6.18 -30.62
C GLY A 56 -4.53 -4.93 -29.80
N ALA A 57 -4.79 -5.01 -28.51
CA ALA A 57 -5.19 -3.87 -27.67
C ALA A 57 -4.44 -3.76 -26.33
N GLU A 58 -3.78 -4.81 -25.87
CA GLU A 58 -3.12 -4.86 -24.57
C GLU A 58 -1.64 -5.19 -24.74
N GLN A 59 -0.79 -4.24 -24.40
CA GLN A 59 0.66 -4.47 -24.30
C GLN A 59 0.98 -4.95 -22.89
N ILE A 60 1.31 -6.22 -22.74
CA ILE A 60 1.81 -6.79 -21.49
C ILE A 60 3.33 -6.81 -21.62
N VAL A 61 4.00 -6.05 -20.80
CA VAL A 61 5.46 -6.09 -20.63
C VAL A 61 5.72 -6.93 -19.41
N VAL A 62 6.08 -8.20 -19.60
CA VAL A 62 6.54 -9.03 -18.49
C VAL A 62 8.05 -8.86 -18.40
N MET A 63 8.52 -8.31 -17.29
CA MET A 63 9.94 -8.22 -16.98
C MET A 63 10.25 -9.26 -15.90
N ASN A 64 10.83 -10.39 -16.32
CA ASN A 64 11.32 -11.42 -15.42
C ASN A 64 12.72 -11.01 -14.94
N ASN A 65 12.85 -10.64 -13.67
CA ASN A 65 14.15 -10.39 -13.06
C ASN A 65 14.40 -11.31 -11.88
N CYS A 66 15.53 -12.00 -11.97
CA CYS A 66 16.08 -12.78 -10.86
C CYS A 66 16.33 -11.91 -9.62
N CYS A 67 15.88 -12.41 -8.46
CA CYS A 67 16.28 -11.99 -7.12
C CYS A 67 16.06 -10.53 -6.72
N ILE A 68 14.83 -10.17 -6.44
CA ILE A 68 14.53 -8.96 -5.65
C ILE A 68 14.90 -9.13 -4.15
N CYS A 69 15.52 -10.20 -3.72
CA CYS A 69 15.76 -10.44 -2.28
C CYS A 69 16.92 -9.68 -1.66
N CYS A 70 17.92 -9.21 -2.41
CA CYS A 70 19.11 -8.55 -1.82
C CYS A 70 19.43 -7.16 -2.35
N THR A 71 18.91 -6.76 -3.52
CA THR A 71 19.13 -5.42 -4.14
C THR A 71 17.83 -4.79 -4.66
N VAL A 72 16.71 -5.16 -4.08
CA VAL A 72 15.33 -4.89 -4.52
C VAL A 72 15.12 -3.49 -5.10
N ARG A 73 15.68 -2.48 -4.45
CA ARG A 73 15.40 -1.10 -4.81
C ARG A 73 16.12 -0.65 -6.09
N GLY A 74 17.39 -1.01 -6.25
CA GLY A 74 18.20 -0.59 -7.41
C GLY A 74 17.71 -1.22 -8.71
N ASP A 75 17.32 -2.48 -8.67
CA ASP A 75 16.84 -3.22 -9.84
C ASP A 75 15.45 -2.73 -10.27
N LEU A 76 14.56 -2.50 -9.32
CA LEU A 76 13.23 -1.94 -9.61
C LEU A 76 13.33 -0.53 -10.21
N ILE A 77 14.22 0.33 -9.71
CA ILE A 77 14.44 1.67 -10.28
C ILE A 77 14.88 1.56 -11.74
N ARG A 78 15.85 0.68 -12.04
CA ARG A 78 16.31 0.48 -13.43
C ARG A 78 15.20 -0.01 -14.35
N ILE A 79 14.35 -0.94 -13.90
CA ILE A 79 13.21 -1.43 -14.67
C ILE A 79 12.21 -0.30 -14.95
N LEU A 80 11.88 0.47 -13.93
CA LEU A 80 10.97 1.60 -14.06
C LEU A 80 11.52 2.68 -14.98
N ASP A 81 12.83 2.96 -14.91
CA ASP A 81 13.47 3.91 -15.82
C ASP A 81 13.45 3.42 -17.27
N ASP A 82 13.79 2.14 -17.53
CA ASP A 82 13.69 1.54 -18.86
C ASP A 82 12.26 1.61 -19.41
N LEU A 83 11.28 1.24 -18.61
CA LEU A 83 9.86 1.35 -18.99
C LEU A 83 9.47 2.78 -19.37
N ALA A 84 9.90 3.76 -18.59
CA ALA A 84 9.59 5.16 -18.86
C ALA A 84 10.28 5.68 -20.11
N ASP A 85 11.55 5.30 -20.34
CA ASP A 85 12.32 5.71 -21.52
C ASP A 85 11.77 5.09 -22.78
N ARG A 86 11.38 3.82 -22.78
CA ARG A 86 10.74 3.14 -23.90
C ARG A 86 9.36 3.72 -24.22
N LYS A 87 8.61 4.11 -23.19
CA LYS A 87 7.35 4.85 -23.37
C LYS A 87 7.60 6.22 -24.01
N ALA A 88 8.60 6.94 -23.58
CA ALA A 88 8.96 8.26 -24.13
C ALA A 88 9.40 8.18 -25.59
N LYS A 89 10.08 7.09 -25.99
CA LYS A 89 10.47 6.80 -27.37
C LYS A 89 9.30 6.30 -28.24
N GLY A 90 8.14 6.02 -27.65
CA GLY A 90 6.99 5.44 -28.36
C GLY A 90 7.11 3.95 -28.68
N GLU A 91 8.10 3.27 -28.10
CA GLU A 91 8.32 1.83 -28.27
C GLU A 91 7.30 1.01 -27.46
N LEU A 92 6.85 1.56 -26.34
CA LEU A 92 5.84 0.96 -25.45
C LEU A 92 4.69 1.93 -25.19
N GLY A 93 3.47 1.36 -25.17
CA GLY A 93 2.28 2.12 -24.81
C GLY A 93 1.61 1.49 -23.60
N TYR A 94 1.69 2.14 -22.45
CA TYR A 94 0.94 1.73 -21.24
C TYR A 94 0.34 2.95 -20.54
N ASP A 95 -0.76 2.71 -19.84
CA ASP A 95 -1.47 3.73 -19.08
C ASP A 95 -1.20 3.58 -17.59
N ARG A 96 -0.89 2.35 -17.13
CA ARG A 96 -0.51 2.03 -15.75
C ARG A 96 0.46 0.86 -15.66
N VAL A 97 1.00 0.67 -14.46
CA VAL A 97 1.89 -0.46 -14.15
C VAL A 97 1.28 -1.27 -13.00
N VAL A 98 1.36 -2.59 -13.08
CA VAL A 98 1.08 -3.50 -11.97
C VAL A 98 2.37 -4.25 -11.64
N ILE A 99 2.74 -4.24 -10.35
CA ILE A 99 3.91 -4.98 -9.85
C ILE A 99 3.38 -6.13 -9.00
N GLU A 100 3.56 -7.37 -9.46
CA GLU A 100 3.28 -8.56 -8.65
C GLU A 100 4.51 -8.90 -7.81
N THR A 101 4.36 -8.99 -6.50
CA THR A 101 5.44 -9.43 -5.60
C THR A 101 5.38 -10.94 -5.36
N THR A 102 6.51 -11.56 -5.01
CA THR A 102 6.52 -12.96 -4.55
C THR A 102 5.67 -13.12 -3.28
N GLY A 103 5.17 -14.34 -3.05
CA GLY A 103 4.32 -14.63 -1.90
C GLY A 103 4.98 -14.48 -0.53
N LEU A 104 6.30 -14.42 -0.46
CA LEU A 104 7.09 -14.21 0.77
C LEU A 104 7.69 -12.80 0.85
N ALA A 105 7.38 -11.91 -0.09
CA ALA A 105 7.96 -10.56 -0.08
C ALA A 105 7.25 -9.64 0.92
N ASP A 106 8.05 -8.84 1.63
CA ASP A 106 7.58 -7.62 2.27
C ASP A 106 7.33 -6.55 1.19
N PRO A 107 6.12 -6.00 1.05
CA PRO A 107 5.83 -4.98 0.05
C PRO A 107 6.48 -3.62 0.36
N ALA A 108 6.96 -3.40 1.58
CA ALA A 108 7.48 -2.12 2.03
C ALA A 108 8.67 -1.60 1.19
N PRO A 109 9.70 -2.40 0.85
CA PRO A 109 10.81 -1.94 0.00
C PRO A 109 10.35 -1.50 -1.40
N VAL A 110 9.40 -2.22 -1.99
CA VAL A 110 8.82 -1.87 -3.29
C VAL A 110 8.07 -0.54 -3.20
N ALA A 111 7.19 -0.38 -2.22
CA ALA A 111 6.44 0.85 -2.01
C ALA A 111 7.37 2.04 -1.65
N GLN A 112 8.45 1.80 -0.91
CA GLN A 112 9.43 2.82 -0.54
C GLN A 112 10.12 3.44 -1.76
N THR A 113 10.32 2.69 -2.84
CA THR A 113 10.88 3.19 -4.09
C THR A 113 10.08 4.38 -4.63
N PHE A 114 8.75 4.30 -4.58
CA PHE A 114 7.86 5.37 -5.05
C PHE A 114 7.75 6.58 -4.10
N VAL A 115 8.21 6.44 -2.87
CA VAL A 115 8.18 7.53 -1.87
C VAL A 115 9.52 8.24 -1.76
N ALA A 116 10.62 7.52 -1.99
CA ALA A 116 11.97 8.01 -1.68
C ALA A 116 12.81 8.40 -2.90
N ASP A 117 12.45 7.92 -4.10
CA ASP A 117 13.23 8.19 -5.31
C ASP A 117 12.60 9.29 -6.15
N GLU A 118 13.32 10.38 -6.40
CA GLU A 118 12.79 11.55 -7.11
C GLU A 118 12.61 11.29 -8.62
N LEU A 119 13.44 10.45 -9.24
CA LEU A 119 13.28 10.10 -10.65
C LEU A 119 12.05 9.25 -10.86
N VAL A 120 11.83 8.28 -9.97
CA VAL A 120 10.63 7.45 -9.99
C VAL A 120 9.38 8.30 -9.78
N LYS A 121 9.36 9.19 -8.78
CA LYS A 121 8.23 10.10 -8.51
C LYS A 121 7.87 10.99 -9.69
N ALA A 122 8.85 11.41 -10.47
CA ALA A 122 8.60 12.28 -11.62
C ALA A 122 7.84 11.55 -12.75
N ARG A 123 7.96 10.22 -12.82
CA ARG A 123 7.43 9.39 -13.92
C ARG A 123 6.29 8.46 -13.49
N PHE A 124 6.27 8.07 -12.21
CA PHE A 124 5.33 7.11 -11.63
C PHE A 124 4.76 7.61 -10.32
N ARG A 125 3.52 7.24 -10.04
CA ARG A 125 2.88 7.46 -8.73
C ARG A 125 2.31 6.15 -8.19
N LEU A 126 2.55 5.85 -6.94
CA LEU A 126 1.92 4.69 -6.30
C LEU A 126 0.41 4.95 -6.16
N ASP A 127 -0.40 4.10 -6.79
CA ASP A 127 -1.85 4.14 -6.71
C ASP A 127 -2.35 3.44 -5.44
N GLY A 128 -1.80 2.26 -5.16
CA GLY A 128 -2.13 1.53 -3.95
C GLY A 128 -1.45 0.17 -3.87
N VAL A 129 -1.56 -0.45 -2.69
CA VAL A 129 -1.15 -1.83 -2.44
C VAL A 129 -2.38 -2.69 -2.23
N VAL A 130 -2.56 -3.67 -3.10
CA VAL A 130 -3.64 -4.66 -3.05
C VAL A 130 -3.07 -5.96 -2.52
N THR A 131 -3.64 -6.45 -1.43
CA THR A 131 -3.17 -7.70 -0.80
C THR A 131 -4.23 -8.79 -0.95
N MET A 132 -3.83 -9.90 -1.56
CA MET A 132 -4.65 -11.11 -1.63
C MET A 132 -4.51 -11.91 -0.34
N VAL A 133 -5.64 -12.31 0.24
CA VAL A 133 -5.72 -13.10 1.47
C VAL A 133 -6.49 -14.39 1.19
N ASP A 134 -5.87 -15.54 1.38
CA ASP A 134 -6.49 -16.86 1.23
C ASP A 134 -7.31 -17.17 2.49
N ALA A 135 -8.63 -17.16 2.39
CA ALA A 135 -9.52 -17.36 3.55
C ALA A 135 -9.28 -18.68 4.27
N ALA A 136 -8.98 -19.75 3.53
CA ALA A 136 -8.79 -21.08 4.11
C ALA A 136 -7.48 -21.21 4.90
N ASN A 137 -6.43 -20.43 4.53
CA ASN A 137 -5.11 -20.58 5.12
C ASN A 137 -4.68 -19.35 5.94
N ALA A 138 -5.37 -18.23 5.82
CA ALA A 138 -4.97 -16.94 6.43
C ALA A 138 -4.79 -17.03 7.95
N GLY A 139 -5.63 -17.78 8.65
CA GLY A 139 -5.51 -17.98 10.10
C GLY A 139 -4.15 -18.52 10.49
N TRP A 140 -3.71 -19.58 9.82
CA TRP A 140 -2.40 -20.20 10.04
C TRP A 140 -1.26 -19.30 9.56
N GLN A 141 -1.38 -18.70 8.37
CA GLN A 141 -0.36 -17.82 7.78
C GLN A 141 -0.07 -16.62 8.66
N LEU A 142 -1.10 -15.95 9.18
CA LEU A 142 -0.96 -14.82 10.09
C LEU A 142 -0.36 -15.20 11.44
N ASN A 143 -0.49 -16.45 11.88
CA ASN A 143 0.13 -16.91 13.14
C ASN A 143 1.62 -17.22 12.98
N HIS A 144 2.06 -17.66 11.81
CA HIS A 144 3.38 -18.24 11.63
C HIS A 144 4.31 -17.44 10.73
N HIS A 145 3.77 -16.45 9.98
CA HIS A 145 4.55 -15.70 8.99
C HIS A 145 4.40 -14.18 9.18
N ARG A 146 5.51 -13.54 9.53
CA ARG A 146 5.58 -12.08 9.64
C ARG A 146 5.32 -11.38 8.32
N GLU A 147 5.70 -12.02 7.21
CA GLU A 147 5.46 -11.54 5.85
C GLU A 147 3.97 -11.42 5.57
N ALA A 148 3.16 -12.41 5.97
CA ALA A 148 1.71 -12.36 5.82
C ALA A 148 1.10 -11.20 6.62
N GLN A 149 1.56 -10.98 7.86
CA GLN A 149 1.13 -9.84 8.68
C GLN A 149 1.55 -8.51 8.06
N ALA A 150 2.79 -8.42 7.55
CA ALA A 150 3.29 -7.22 6.88
C ALA A 150 2.50 -6.90 5.62
N GLN A 151 2.19 -7.90 4.78
CA GLN A 151 1.39 -7.75 3.58
C GLN A 151 -0.01 -7.22 3.89
N VAL A 152 -0.68 -7.76 4.92
CA VAL A 152 -1.99 -7.27 5.38
C VAL A 152 -1.87 -5.86 5.96
N GLY A 153 -0.88 -5.62 6.80
CA GLY A 153 -0.63 -4.30 7.42
C GLY A 153 -0.35 -3.22 6.38
N PHE A 154 0.29 -3.58 5.27
CA PHE A 154 0.66 -2.64 4.22
C PHE A 154 -0.46 -2.35 3.21
N ALA A 155 -1.52 -3.16 3.19
CA ALA A 155 -2.60 -3.08 2.23
C ALA A 155 -3.36 -1.75 2.25
N ASP A 156 -3.69 -1.26 1.07
CA ASP A 156 -4.74 -0.26 0.85
C ASP A 156 -6.09 -0.92 0.56
N ARG A 157 -6.06 -2.15 0.04
CA ARG A 157 -7.21 -3.01 -0.21
C ARG A 157 -6.87 -4.44 0.12
N LEU A 158 -7.79 -5.14 0.80
CA LEU A 158 -7.69 -6.57 1.06
C LEU A 158 -8.71 -7.31 0.18
N LEU A 159 -8.22 -8.24 -0.61
CA LEU A 159 -9.03 -9.13 -1.44
C LEU A 159 -9.00 -10.53 -0.84
N ILE A 160 -10.13 -10.96 -0.31
CA ILE A 160 -10.26 -12.26 0.34
C ILE A 160 -10.70 -13.29 -0.70
N SER A 161 -9.81 -14.20 -1.02
CA SER A 161 -10.02 -15.30 -1.96
C SER A 161 -10.40 -16.58 -1.22
N LYS A 162 -10.94 -17.55 -1.96
CA LYS A 162 -11.29 -18.90 -1.45
C LYS A 162 -12.24 -18.85 -0.25
N SER A 163 -13.12 -17.88 -0.21
CA SER A 163 -14.17 -17.76 0.82
C SER A 163 -15.18 -18.90 0.73
N ASP A 164 -15.29 -19.54 -0.41
CA ASP A 164 -16.08 -20.75 -0.67
C ASP A 164 -15.56 -22.01 0.05
N LEU A 165 -14.33 -21.98 0.57
CA LEU A 165 -13.70 -23.08 1.29
C LEU A 165 -13.83 -22.98 2.82
N VAL A 166 -14.48 -21.94 3.34
CA VAL A 166 -14.64 -21.70 4.77
C VAL A 166 -16.10 -21.43 5.13
N GLY A 167 -16.47 -21.66 6.38
CA GLY A 167 -17.81 -21.33 6.88
C GLY A 167 -17.96 -19.82 7.15
N ASP A 168 -19.22 -19.36 7.24
CA ASP A 168 -19.53 -17.94 7.48
C ASP A 168 -18.93 -17.42 8.78
N ASP A 169 -18.92 -18.21 9.84
CA ASP A 169 -18.33 -17.84 11.13
C ASP A 169 -16.82 -17.69 11.05
N GLU A 170 -16.15 -18.59 10.32
CA GLU A 170 -14.69 -18.52 10.09
C GLU A 170 -14.33 -17.30 9.24
N LEU A 171 -15.12 -17.03 8.22
CA LEU A 171 -14.94 -15.84 7.39
C LEU A 171 -15.15 -14.56 8.20
N ALA A 172 -16.17 -14.52 9.04
CA ALA A 172 -16.44 -13.38 9.92
C ALA A 172 -15.30 -13.15 10.92
N ALA A 173 -14.80 -14.23 11.54
CA ALA A 173 -13.64 -14.17 12.45
C ALA A 173 -12.38 -13.68 11.73
N LEU A 174 -12.10 -14.19 10.53
CA LEU A 174 -10.98 -13.72 9.70
C LEU A 174 -11.10 -12.23 9.39
N ARG A 175 -12.28 -11.79 8.94
CA ARG A 175 -12.52 -10.37 8.63
C ARG A 175 -12.33 -9.47 9.85
N HIS A 176 -12.75 -9.94 11.02
CA HIS A 176 -12.51 -9.22 12.28
C HIS A 176 -11.03 -9.12 12.58
N ARG A 177 -10.28 -10.23 12.48
CA ARG A 177 -8.83 -10.25 12.68
C ARG A 177 -8.08 -9.32 11.71
N LEU A 178 -8.43 -9.37 10.42
CA LEU A 178 -7.83 -8.49 9.40
C LEU A 178 -8.05 -7.01 9.72
N ARG A 179 -9.22 -6.63 10.28
CA ARG A 179 -9.46 -5.28 10.79
C ARG A 179 -8.55 -4.93 11.97
N GLY A 180 -8.26 -5.88 12.86
CA GLY A 180 -7.31 -5.68 13.95
C GLY A 180 -5.90 -5.34 13.46
N VAL A 181 -5.44 -6.04 12.42
CA VAL A 181 -4.12 -5.78 11.80
C VAL A 181 -4.12 -4.48 11.00
N ASN A 182 -5.16 -4.26 10.19
CA ASN A 182 -5.26 -3.07 9.34
C ASN A 182 -6.72 -2.58 9.26
N ALA A 183 -7.05 -1.69 10.18
CA ALA A 183 -8.38 -1.07 10.29
C ALA A 183 -8.81 -0.28 9.04
N ARG A 184 -7.84 0.12 8.23
CA ARG A 184 -8.07 1.05 7.14
C ARG A 184 -8.39 0.38 5.81
N ALA A 185 -7.85 -0.81 5.57
CA ALA A 185 -7.98 -1.48 4.28
C ALA A 185 -9.40 -2.05 4.10
N PRO A 186 -10.20 -1.53 3.16
CA PRO A 186 -11.47 -2.14 2.82
C PRO A 186 -11.27 -3.59 2.38
N GLN A 187 -12.18 -4.46 2.82
CA GLN A 187 -12.15 -5.90 2.52
C GLN A 187 -13.19 -6.22 1.47
N ARG A 188 -12.79 -6.93 0.42
CA ARG A 188 -13.66 -7.45 -0.64
C ARG A 188 -13.48 -8.95 -0.78
N ILE A 189 -14.54 -9.66 -1.04
CA ILE A 189 -14.50 -11.09 -1.39
C ILE A 189 -14.23 -11.19 -2.89
N VAL A 190 -13.37 -12.11 -3.27
CA VAL A 190 -13.00 -12.40 -4.64
C VAL A 190 -13.21 -13.87 -4.93
N GLU A 191 -14.08 -14.18 -5.88
CA GLU A 191 -14.40 -15.54 -6.27
C GLU A 191 -13.59 -15.93 -7.52
N HIS A 192 -12.86 -17.04 -7.44
CA HIS A 192 -12.06 -17.58 -8.57
C HIS A 192 -11.16 -16.55 -9.26
N GLY A 193 -10.59 -15.60 -8.48
CA GLY A 193 -9.76 -14.52 -9.01
C GLY A 193 -10.52 -13.41 -9.72
N ARG A 194 -11.85 -13.40 -9.70
CA ARG A 194 -12.68 -12.36 -10.30
C ARG A 194 -12.91 -11.24 -9.29
N ALA A 195 -12.31 -10.09 -9.52
CA ALA A 195 -12.54 -8.87 -8.79
C ALA A 195 -13.06 -7.79 -9.72
N GLU A 196 -13.82 -6.85 -9.19
CA GLU A 196 -14.11 -5.64 -9.94
C GLU A 196 -12.81 -4.89 -10.22
N ILE A 197 -12.63 -4.41 -11.45
CA ILE A 197 -11.41 -3.72 -11.89
C ILE A 197 -11.07 -2.55 -10.96
N GLY A 198 -12.07 -1.78 -10.51
CA GLY A 198 -11.89 -0.67 -9.56
C GLY A 198 -11.41 -1.09 -8.16
N ASP A 199 -11.51 -2.36 -7.80
CA ASP A 199 -10.97 -2.89 -6.55
C ASP A 199 -9.47 -3.19 -6.64
N VAL A 200 -8.92 -3.26 -7.85
CA VAL A 200 -7.50 -3.55 -8.09
C VAL A 200 -6.78 -2.38 -8.75
N LEU A 201 -7.44 -1.76 -9.73
CA LEU A 201 -6.93 -0.59 -10.45
C LEU A 201 -7.73 0.63 -9.97
N ASP A 202 -7.08 1.78 -9.78
CA ASP A 202 -7.66 2.99 -9.16
C ASP A 202 -8.09 2.77 -7.70
N VAL A 203 -7.30 2.00 -6.97
CA VAL A 203 -7.50 1.77 -5.53
C VAL A 203 -7.51 3.09 -4.77
N ARG A 204 -6.83 4.11 -5.35
CA ARG A 204 -6.67 5.43 -4.75
C ARG A 204 -6.26 5.31 -3.27
N GLY A 205 -5.44 4.31 -3.02
CA GLY A 205 -4.94 4.02 -1.68
C GLY A 205 -4.27 5.22 -1.04
N PHE A 206 -3.89 6.20 -1.86
CA PHE A 206 -3.40 7.51 -1.47
C PHE A 206 -4.50 8.58 -1.47
N ASP A 207 -5.77 8.21 -1.70
CA ASP A 207 -6.88 9.14 -1.51
C ASP A 207 -7.10 9.39 -0.02
N LEU A 208 -6.88 10.64 0.35
CA LEU A 208 -6.85 11.06 1.75
C LEU A 208 -8.25 11.32 2.30
N ASP A 209 -9.24 11.47 1.44
CA ASP A 209 -10.63 11.62 1.88
C ASP A 209 -11.13 10.29 2.46
N ALA A 210 -10.62 9.14 1.98
CA ALA A 210 -10.85 7.84 2.59
C ALA A 210 -10.26 7.72 4.01
N VAL A 211 -9.15 8.42 4.31
CA VAL A 211 -8.56 8.45 5.67
C VAL A 211 -9.47 9.15 6.67
N LEU A 212 -10.24 10.14 6.22
CA LEU A 212 -11.19 10.88 7.08
C LEU A 212 -12.43 10.05 7.42
N GLN A 213 -12.75 9.02 6.62
CA GLN A 213 -13.92 8.15 6.79
C GLN A 213 -13.67 6.95 7.70
N ILE A 214 -12.48 6.81 8.28
CA ILE A 214 -12.19 5.74 9.25
C ILE A 214 -13.10 5.93 10.45
N ASP A 215 -13.84 4.85 10.80
CA ASP A 215 -14.78 4.84 11.91
C ASP A 215 -14.09 5.27 13.22
N PRO A 216 -14.63 6.31 13.90
CA PRO A 216 -14.09 6.74 15.19
C PRO A 216 -14.22 5.68 16.29
N GLU A 217 -15.21 4.78 16.20
CA GLU A 217 -15.50 3.76 17.22
C GLU A 217 -14.59 2.54 17.13
N PHE A 218 -13.76 2.45 16.10
CA PHE A 218 -12.80 1.35 15.91
C PHE A 218 -11.82 1.15 17.09
N HIS A 219 -11.76 2.08 18.05
CA HIS A 219 -10.84 2.05 19.17
C HIS A 219 -11.24 1.15 20.35
N GLU A 220 -12.47 0.63 20.39
CA GLU A 220 -12.98 -0.04 21.59
C GLU A 220 -12.77 -1.56 21.62
N ASP A 221 -12.62 -2.22 20.46
CA ASP A 221 -12.44 -3.66 20.42
C ASP A 221 -10.95 -4.07 20.39
N ARG A 222 -10.28 -3.92 21.55
CA ARG A 222 -8.91 -4.42 21.77
C ARG A 222 -8.89 -5.93 22.02
N HIS A 223 -9.38 -6.72 21.08
CA HIS A 223 -9.06 -8.14 21.04
C HIS A 223 -7.89 -8.37 20.07
N SER A 224 -6.66 -7.98 20.53
CA SER A 224 -5.45 -8.44 19.87
C SER A 224 -5.41 -9.96 20.02
N HIS A 225 -5.46 -10.68 18.90
CA HIS A 225 -5.11 -12.10 18.92
C HIS A 225 -3.65 -12.19 19.44
N GLN A 226 -3.39 -13.06 20.40
CA GLN A 226 -2.09 -13.21 21.09
C GLN A 226 -0.87 -13.41 20.17
N HIS A 227 -1.08 -13.58 18.88
CA HIS A 227 -0.05 -13.84 17.87
C HIS A 227 0.10 -12.74 16.81
N ASP A 228 -0.70 -11.67 16.86
CA ASP A 228 -0.59 -10.60 15.88
C ASP A 228 0.40 -9.54 16.38
N HIS A 229 1.61 -9.58 15.84
CA HIS A 229 2.64 -8.57 16.12
C HIS A 229 2.44 -7.27 15.30
N VAL A 230 1.61 -7.29 14.27
CA VAL A 230 1.23 -6.11 13.49
C VAL A 230 -0.10 -5.59 13.98
N GLY A 231 -0.13 -4.31 14.27
CA GLY A 231 -1.34 -3.61 14.67
C GLY A 231 -1.40 -2.23 14.05
N SER A 232 -2.53 -1.57 14.20
CA SER A 232 -2.73 -0.21 13.73
C SER A 232 -3.43 0.64 14.78
N PHE A 233 -3.13 1.94 14.77
CA PHE A 233 -3.88 2.92 15.53
C PHE A 233 -4.09 4.20 14.73
N VAL A 234 -5.14 4.93 15.09
CA VAL A 234 -5.50 6.20 14.48
C VAL A 234 -5.38 7.31 15.52
N TYR A 235 -4.71 8.39 15.17
CA TYR A 235 -4.67 9.62 15.97
C TYR A 235 -5.48 10.71 15.28
N ARG A 236 -6.41 11.33 16.02
CA ARG A 236 -7.25 12.42 15.51
C ARG A 236 -7.10 13.67 16.37
N SER A 237 -7.09 14.84 15.73
CA SER A 237 -7.10 16.13 16.43
C SER A 237 -7.75 17.21 15.61
N ARG A 238 -8.69 17.94 16.22
CA ARG A 238 -9.25 19.19 15.65
C ARG A 238 -8.36 20.39 15.94
N ARG A 239 -7.44 20.28 16.92
CA ARG A 239 -6.43 21.29 17.14
C ARG A 239 -5.32 21.15 16.10
N PRO A 240 -4.89 22.25 15.47
CA PRO A 240 -3.80 22.20 14.50
C PRO A 240 -2.48 21.84 15.21
N PHE A 241 -1.57 21.26 14.44
CA PHE A 241 -0.21 21.01 14.90
C PHE A 241 0.68 22.25 14.77
N ASP A 242 1.69 22.34 15.64
CA ASP A 242 2.88 23.14 15.40
C ASP A 242 3.79 22.36 14.43
N ARG A 243 4.15 22.98 13.32
CA ARG A 243 4.91 22.30 12.25
C ARG A 243 6.27 21.79 12.75
N LEU A 244 7.04 22.67 13.37
CA LEU A 244 8.40 22.33 13.79
C LEU A 244 8.40 21.21 14.85
N ARG A 245 7.49 21.28 15.82
CA ARG A 245 7.35 20.24 16.85
C ARG A 245 6.96 18.90 16.28
N LEU A 246 6.01 18.88 15.32
CA LEU A 246 5.58 17.62 14.70
C LEU A 246 6.71 17.01 13.87
N GLU A 247 7.40 17.82 13.06
CA GLU A 247 8.52 17.36 12.24
C GLU A 247 9.65 16.78 13.09
N GLN A 248 10.03 17.47 14.18
CA GLN A 248 11.05 16.98 15.12
C GLN A 248 10.61 15.69 15.82
N PHE A 249 9.37 15.63 16.31
CA PHE A 249 8.84 14.43 16.95
C PHE A 249 8.81 13.25 15.97
N MET A 250 8.31 13.46 14.76
CA MET A 250 8.23 12.39 13.77
C MET A 250 9.61 11.92 13.33
N ALA A 251 10.58 12.82 13.18
CA ALA A 251 11.96 12.44 12.86
C ALA A 251 12.57 11.57 13.97
N GLY A 252 12.39 11.95 15.24
CA GLY A 252 12.82 11.16 16.39
C GLY A 252 12.12 9.81 16.48
N ALA A 253 10.81 9.77 16.29
CA ALA A 253 10.03 8.54 16.24
C ALA A 253 10.49 7.61 15.09
N MET A 254 10.73 8.15 13.89
CA MET A 254 11.24 7.35 12.77
C MET A 254 12.64 6.77 13.05
N HIS A 255 13.47 7.48 13.79
CA HIS A 255 14.78 6.94 14.20
C HIS A 255 14.62 5.76 15.16
N GLU A 256 13.71 5.87 16.13
CA GLU A 256 13.52 4.88 17.20
C GLU A 256 12.73 3.64 16.72
N ILE A 257 11.61 3.85 16.03
CA ILE A 257 10.67 2.77 15.68
C ILE A 257 10.59 2.49 14.18
N GLY A 258 11.43 3.13 13.37
CA GLY A 258 11.28 3.11 11.91
C GLY A 258 11.34 1.72 11.27
N GLN A 259 12.04 0.74 11.88
CA GLN A 259 12.00 -0.66 11.41
C GLN A 259 10.71 -1.38 11.82
N ARG A 260 10.07 -0.95 12.90
CA ARG A 260 8.80 -1.50 13.39
C ARG A 260 7.60 -0.86 12.72
N LEU A 261 7.74 0.38 12.24
CA LEU A 261 6.71 1.08 11.50
C LEU A 261 6.66 0.56 10.06
N LEU A 262 5.61 -0.13 9.70
CA LEU A 262 5.37 -0.52 8.31
C LEU A 262 4.94 0.69 7.50
N ARG A 263 3.94 1.42 8.00
CA ARG A 263 3.34 2.54 7.28
C ARG A 263 2.81 3.61 8.21
N CYS A 264 2.97 4.86 7.80
CA CYS A 264 2.28 6.00 8.38
C CYS A 264 1.61 6.79 7.26
N LYS A 265 0.35 7.19 7.47
CA LYS A 265 -0.36 7.99 6.49
C LYS A 265 -1.37 8.89 7.17
N GLY A 266 -1.54 10.08 6.62
CA GLY A 266 -2.58 10.96 7.15
C GLY A 266 -2.58 12.35 6.57
N ILE A 267 -3.51 13.12 7.11
CA ILE A 267 -3.73 14.52 6.81
C ILE A 267 -3.43 15.31 8.06
N VAL A 268 -2.70 16.40 7.90
CA VAL A 268 -2.34 17.27 9.00
C VAL A 268 -2.75 18.70 8.71
N ALA A 269 -3.41 19.31 9.69
CA ALA A 269 -3.67 20.74 9.74
C ALA A 269 -2.59 21.42 10.59
N PHE A 270 -1.85 22.36 10.03
CA PHE A 270 -0.89 23.17 10.75
C PHE A 270 -1.44 24.54 11.13
N ARG A 271 -0.98 25.07 12.28
CA ARG A 271 -1.31 26.45 12.70
C ARG A 271 -0.79 27.45 11.68
N GLY A 272 -1.65 28.34 11.23
CA GLY A 272 -1.29 29.40 10.25
C GLY A 272 -1.18 28.93 8.80
N ASP A 273 -1.23 27.63 8.52
CA ASP A 273 -1.21 27.09 7.15
C ASP A 273 -2.64 26.87 6.65
N ARG A 274 -2.90 27.30 5.43
CA ARG A 274 -4.19 27.09 4.74
C ARG A 274 -4.21 25.79 3.94
N ASN A 275 -3.04 25.16 3.76
CA ASN A 275 -2.95 23.93 3.01
C ASN A 275 -3.32 22.72 3.87
N ARG A 276 -3.92 21.75 3.24
CA ARG A 276 -4.06 20.40 3.72
C ARG A 276 -2.72 19.69 3.42
N VAL A 277 -2.02 19.29 4.47
CA VAL A 277 -0.71 18.66 4.32
C VAL A 277 -0.85 17.16 4.49
N VAL A 278 -0.30 16.44 3.55
CA VAL A 278 -0.27 14.99 3.51
C VAL A 278 1.01 14.48 4.15
N PHE A 279 0.87 13.58 5.11
CA PHE A 279 1.95 12.81 5.67
C PHE A 279 1.91 11.38 5.12
N GLN A 280 3.03 10.93 4.60
CA GLN A 280 3.19 9.56 4.11
C GLN A 280 4.54 9.04 4.58
N GLY A 281 4.52 7.87 5.19
CA GLY A 281 5.73 7.21 5.65
C GLY A 281 5.72 5.73 5.35
N VAL A 282 6.87 5.22 4.96
CA VAL A 282 7.15 3.80 4.77
C VAL A 282 8.45 3.51 5.50
N GLN A 283 8.38 2.70 6.53
CA GLN A 283 9.51 2.40 7.41
C GLN A 283 10.19 3.70 7.90
N LYS A 284 11.48 3.88 7.60
CA LYS A 284 12.27 5.06 8.02
C LYS A 284 12.08 6.29 7.15
N THR A 285 11.35 6.17 6.04
CA THR A 285 11.13 7.28 5.10
C THR A 285 9.80 7.95 5.40
N LEU A 286 9.83 9.26 5.66
CA LEU A 286 8.65 10.09 5.87
C LEU A 286 8.68 11.26 4.90
N THR A 287 7.56 11.54 4.27
CA THR A 287 7.37 12.71 3.41
C THR A 287 6.16 13.50 3.88
N ALA A 288 6.25 14.82 3.75
CA ALA A 288 5.16 15.74 4.00
C ALA A 288 5.03 16.68 2.80
N ALA A 289 3.87 16.74 2.19
CA ALA A 289 3.62 17.57 1.02
C ALA A 289 2.28 18.32 1.15
N ALA A 290 2.25 19.57 0.72
CA ALA A 290 1.01 20.30 0.56
C ALA A 290 0.22 19.68 -0.60
N GLU A 291 -1.03 19.31 -0.36
CA GLU A 291 -1.89 18.73 -1.38
C GLU A 291 -2.75 19.82 -2.04
N ARG A 292 -3.56 20.49 -1.24
CA ARG A 292 -4.49 21.53 -1.66
C ARG A 292 -4.87 22.41 -0.48
N LEU A 293 -5.57 23.49 -0.75
CA LEU A 293 -6.20 24.28 0.30
C LEU A 293 -7.35 23.50 0.96
N TRP A 294 -7.54 23.70 2.27
CA TRP A 294 -8.75 23.25 2.95
C TRP A 294 -9.99 23.93 2.32
N ARG A 295 -11.01 23.14 2.00
CA ARG A 295 -12.27 23.67 1.49
C ARG A 295 -13.03 24.43 2.60
N PRO A 296 -13.79 25.49 2.30
CA PRO A 296 -14.54 26.25 3.32
C PRO A 296 -15.52 25.40 4.13
N THR A 297 -16.08 24.36 3.52
CA THR A 297 -17.05 23.44 4.14
C THR A 297 -16.38 22.24 4.83
N GLU A 298 -15.08 22.10 4.70
CA GLU A 298 -14.32 20.96 5.22
C GLU A 298 -13.89 21.20 6.67
N LYS A 299 -14.13 20.24 7.55
CA LYS A 299 -13.63 20.31 8.92
C LYS A 299 -12.11 20.15 8.90
N ARG A 300 -11.39 21.15 9.42
CA ARG A 300 -9.95 21.07 9.59
C ARG A 300 -9.63 20.11 10.73
N GLU A 301 -9.45 18.85 10.40
CA GLU A 301 -9.09 17.79 11.34
C GLU A 301 -7.83 17.08 10.85
N SER A 302 -6.90 16.90 11.75
CA SER A 302 -5.73 16.05 11.50
C SER A 302 -6.08 14.61 11.82
N VAL A 303 -5.77 13.70 10.88
CA VAL A 303 -5.94 12.25 11.06
C VAL A 303 -4.66 11.59 10.61
N LEU A 304 -4.02 10.85 11.51
CA LEU A 304 -2.79 10.09 11.25
C LEU A 304 -3.05 8.62 11.59
N VAL A 305 -2.75 7.74 10.66
CA VAL A 305 -2.84 6.28 10.82
C VAL A 305 -1.44 5.72 10.84
N PHE A 306 -1.16 4.89 11.82
CA PHE A 306 0.11 4.18 11.98
C PHE A 306 -0.17 2.69 11.92
N VAL A 307 0.62 1.96 11.16
CA VAL A 307 0.57 0.49 11.05
C VAL A 307 1.97 -0.04 11.25
N GLY A 308 2.15 -1.04 12.09
CA GLY A 308 3.48 -1.61 12.33
C GLY A 308 3.51 -2.69 13.40
N HIS A 309 4.71 -3.19 13.65
CA HIS A 309 4.97 -4.24 14.65
C HIS A 309 5.12 -3.63 16.05
N ASP A 310 4.34 -4.10 16.99
CA ASP A 310 4.45 -3.74 18.44
C ASP A 310 4.70 -2.23 18.64
N LEU A 311 3.90 -1.39 17.98
CA LEU A 311 4.05 0.06 18.04
C LEU A 311 3.78 0.57 19.46
N PRO A 312 4.61 1.48 20.01
CA PRO A 312 4.38 2.08 21.34
C PRO A 312 3.28 3.13 21.26
N GLU A 313 2.02 2.69 21.10
CA GLU A 313 0.86 3.52 20.81
C GLU A 313 0.70 4.68 21.80
N GLU A 314 0.69 4.39 23.11
CA GLU A 314 0.47 5.43 24.13
C GLU A 314 1.56 6.52 24.09
N ARG A 315 2.81 6.11 23.89
CA ARG A 315 3.93 7.04 23.75
C ARG A 315 3.82 7.90 22.49
N MET A 316 3.40 7.27 21.39
CA MET A 316 3.15 7.97 20.12
C MET A 316 2.00 8.98 20.27
N ARG A 317 0.89 8.58 20.90
CA ARG A 317 -0.25 9.46 21.14
C ARG A 317 0.13 10.64 22.04
N GLU A 318 0.90 10.41 23.10
CA GLU A 318 1.34 11.49 23.97
C GLU A 318 2.30 12.45 23.25
N GLY A 319 3.26 11.93 22.48
CA GLY A 319 4.15 12.75 21.67
C GLY A 319 3.40 13.62 20.68
N LEU A 320 2.42 13.06 19.97
CA LEU A 320 1.56 13.81 19.05
C LEU A 320 0.74 14.89 19.76
N ARG A 321 0.20 14.61 20.97
CA ARG A 321 -0.51 15.63 21.77
C ARG A 321 0.38 16.81 22.12
N ARG A 322 1.65 16.57 22.47
CA ARG A 322 2.63 17.62 22.77
C ARG A 322 3.00 18.49 21.55
N CYS A 323 2.79 17.98 20.36
CA CYS A 323 3.02 18.71 19.10
C CYS A 323 1.85 19.61 18.68
N LEU A 324 0.73 19.57 19.40
CA LEU A 324 -0.40 20.45 19.10
C LEU A 324 -0.06 21.92 19.41
N ALA A 325 -0.48 22.82 18.53
CA ALA A 325 -0.31 24.25 18.73
C ALA A 325 -1.07 24.72 19.99
N ARG A 326 -0.48 25.63 20.73
CA ARG A 326 -1.08 26.28 21.89
C ARG A 326 -2.14 27.29 21.48
#